data_ba7695266faf0407e89eddd34dd0a034
#
_entry.id   ba7695266faf0407e89eddd34dd0a034
#
_cell.length_a   1.000
_cell.length_b   1.000
_cell.length_c   1.000
_cell.angle_alpha   90.00
_cell.angle_beta   90.00
_cell.angle_gamma   90.00
#
_symmetry.space_group_name_H-M   'P 1'
#
loop_
_entity.id
_entity.type
_entity.pdbx_description
1 polymer ?
#
loop_
_entity_poly.entity_id
_entity_poly.type
_entity_poly.pdbx_seq_one_letter_code
_entity_poly.pdbx_strand_id
1 'polypeptide(L)'
;MKSFGKLSLKGSVHFEEKMTKLLNDISSDIEASIVSSSYTCVILIGGYGRGEGGVIKIQNVEFPHNNLDFLIVSKNIGKTKEIELKNNIHSIIASHCSHFNIDFDLSLIGEFKLRICEPLVITYDMKYGHKVINGDFSFFTHMSRFDIENIPDWDIRNLMVNRGTLLTINDLILAKKDHTMKDLKTIIKHCVKAIIGYGDALLYYQGQYHYSYVEKKIRMRNQKNIDENFKKMYDDAMAFRFEPNYQKYLQLNLIDFQNEVKEILKQIHLNCEAMSLQKKDIKWQGYFETALSNSLSHNLSLKMVLKNIRNLFLPNHVIKNLSLTNRLRVKMLGYKGVLPLLFPYVAFGMQDKNTDVLNSFFHINTSDSTLLKQQYLLYWGKYVNNNFSFKEYGL
;
A
#
# COMPACT_ATOMS: atom_id res chain seq x y z
N MET A 1 -32.26 6.83 -9.35
CA MET A 1 -31.02 6.14 -8.92
C MET A 1 -29.82 6.80 -9.58
N LYS A 2 -28.77 7.09 -8.80
CA LYS A 2 -27.50 7.58 -9.35
C LYS A 2 -26.81 6.45 -10.10
N SER A 3 -26.19 6.74 -11.25
CA SER A 3 -25.36 5.78 -11.96
C SER A 3 -23.91 5.95 -11.50
N PHE A 4 -23.30 4.89 -11.00
CA PHE A 4 -21.88 4.90 -10.61
C PHE A 4 -20.96 4.31 -11.68
N GLY A 5 -21.52 3.95 -12.86
CA GLY A 5 -20.80 3.19 -13.88
C GLY A 5 -20.38 1.79 -13.40
N LYS A 6 -19.45 1.16 -14.08
CA LYS A 6 -18.92 -0.15 -13.66
C LYS A 6 -18.25 -0.09 -12.30
N LEU A 7 -18.47 -1.10 -11.46
CA LEU A 7 -17.85 -1.25 -10.13
C LEU A 7 -16.82 -2.38 -10.13
N SER A 8 -16.98 -3.38 -10.98
CA SER A 8 -16.06 -4.48 -11.13
C SER A 8 -15.75 -4.80 -12.60
N LEU A 9 -14.66 -5.52 -12.85
CA LEU A 9 -14.28 -5.92 -14.20
C LEU A 9 -14.94 -7.24 -14.62
N LYS A 10 -15.19 -8.14 -13.67
CA LYS A 10 -15.60 -9.53 -13.89
C LYS A 10 -16.99 -9.88 -13.33
N GLY A 11 -17.65 -8.96 -12.63
CA GLY A 11 -18.98 -9.17 -12.10
C GLY A 11 -20.03 -9.28 -13.20
N SER A 12 -21.03 -10.11 -12.96
CA SER A 12 -22.21 -10.20 -13.80
C SER A 12 -23.07 -8.94 -13.71
N VAL A 13 -24.04 -8.80 -14.61
CA VAL A 13 -25.02 -7.71 -14.55
C VAL A 13 -25.73 -7.70 -13.19
N HIS A 14 -26.12 -8.85 -12.69
CA HIS A 14 -26.76 -8.98 -11.38
C HIS A 14 -25.86 -8.50 -10.21
N PHE A 15 -24.56 -8.82 -10.26
CA PHE A 15 -23.59 -8.31 -9.28
C PHE A 15 -23.48 -6.79 -9.32
N GLU A 16 -23.37 -6.21 -10.53
CA GLU A 16 -23.29 -4.76 -10.72
C GLU A 16 -24.56 -4.04 -10.23
N GLU A 17 -25.75 -4.60 -10.53
CA GLU A 17 -27.03 -4.07 -10.04
C GLU A 17 -27.12 -4.09 -8.52
N LYS A 18 -26.74 -5.22 -7.90
CA LYS A 18 -26.68 -5.38 -6.44
C LYS A 18 -25.76 -4.35 -5.79
N MET A 19 -24.55 -4.18 -6.32
CA MET A 19 -23.58 -3.23 -5.81
C MET A 19 -24.02 -1.78 -6.03
N THR A 20 -24.62 -1.48 -7.18
CA THR A 20 -25.18 -0.15 -7.49
C THR A 20 -26.35 0.19 -6.56
N LYS A 21 -27.21 -0.77 -6.27
CA LYS A 21 -28.28 -0.59 -5.29
C LYS A 21 -27.74 -0.28 -3.90
N LEU A 22 -26.77 -1.07 -3.42
CA LEU A 22 -26.10 -0.83 -2.14
C LEU A 22 -25.56 0.61 -2.02
N LEU A 23 -24.85 1.08 -3.05
CA LEU A 23 -24.30 2.45 -3.05
C LEU A 23 -25.39 3.54 -3.12
N ASN A 24 -26.49 3.29 -3.80
CA ASN A 24 -27.63 4.22 -3.84
C ASN A 24 -28.33 4.28 -2.48
N ASP A 25 -28.54 3.14 -1.83
CA ASP A 25 -29.17 3.09 -0.50
C ASP A 25 -28.29 3.85 0.52
N ILE A 26 -26.97 3.61 0.54
CA ILE A 26 -26.00 4.36 1.35
C ILE A 26 -26.08 5.87 1.04
N SER A 27 -26.10 6.25 -0.25
CA SER A 27 -26.19 7.66 -0.66
C SER A 27 -27.45 8.33 -0.16
N SER A 28 -28.60 7.65 -0.27
CA SER A 28 -29.90 8.17 0.16
C SER A 28 -29.96 8.38 1.68
N ASP A 29 -29.41 7.45 2.46
CA ASP A 29 -29.41 7.58 3.92
C ASP A 29 -28.42 8.64 4.40
N ILE A 30 -27.28 8.83 3.73
CA ILE A 30 -26.38 9.95 3.99
C ILE A 30 -27.11 11.28 3.71
N GLU A 31 -27.80 11.38 2.58
CA GLU A 31 -28.55 12.59 2.18
C GLU A 31 -29.67 12.94 3.17
N ALA A 32 -30.34 11.93 3.70
CA ALA A 32 -31.44 12.10 4.67
C ALA A 32 -30.97 12.43 6.09
N SER A 33 -29.80 11.90 6.51
CA SER A 33 -29.39 11.91 7.91
C SER A 33 -28.24 12.85 8.23
N ILE A 34 -27.43 13.23 7.22
CA ILE A 34 -26.20 14.01 7.42
C ILE A 34 -26.38 15.42 6.85
N VAL A 35 -26.03 16.41 7.67
CA VAL A 35 -26.09 17.81 7.25
C VAL A 35 -25.06 18.08 6.14
N SER A 36 -25.52 18.49 4.96
CA SER A 36 -24.68 18.70 3.75
C SER A 36 -23.57 19.74 3.91
N SER A 37 -23.72 20.67 4.89
CA SER A 37 -22.66 21.64 5.22
C SER A 37 -21.51 21.05 6.03
N SER A 38 -21.57 19.78 6.46
CA SER A 38 -20.52 19.14 7.27
C SER A 38 -19.44 18.45 6.43
N TYR A 39 -19.71 18.11 5.18
CA TYR A 39 -18.78 17.45 4.27
C TYR A 39 -18.81 18.06 2.88
N THR A 40 -17.73 17.88 2.15
CA THR A 40 -17.61 18.27 0.73
C THR A 40 -18.08 17.12 -0.15
N CYS A 41 -17.57 15.92 0.09
CA CYS A 41 -18.00 14.70 -0.59
C CYS A 41 -17.70 13.44 0.22
N VAL A 42 -18.45 12.39 -0.07
CA VAL A 42 -18.18 11.01 0.33
C VAL A 42 -17.90 10.23 -0.94
N ILE A 43 -16.75 9.60 -1.03
CA ILE A 43 -16.29 8.90 -2.23
C ILE A 43 -15.96 7.44 -1.94
N LEU A 44 -16.13 6.60 -2.95
CA LEU A 44 -15.62 5.23 -3.01
C LEU A 44 -14.29 5.27 -3.77
N ILE A 45 -13.25 4.71 -3.19
CA ILE A 45 -11.90 4.64 -3.75
C ILE A 45 -11.48 3.18 -3.93
N GLY A 46 -10.21 2.93 -4.21
CA GLY A 46 -9.70 1.56 -4.36
C GLY A 46 -10.18 0.88 -5.65
N GLY A 47 -10.30 -0.44 -5.62
CA GLY A 47 -10.68 -1.23 -6.80
C GLY A 47 -12.08 -0.91 -7.31
N TYR A 48 -13.06 -0.81 -6.41
CA TYR A 48 -14.45 -0.52 -6.77
C TYR A 48 -14.65 0.94 -7.20
N GLY A 49 -13.88 1.87 -6.61
CA GLY A 49 -13.86 3.26 -7.06
C GLY A 49 -13.39 3.40 -8.51
N ARG A 50 -12.41 2.59 -8.93
CA ARG A 50 -11.90 2.54 -10.31
C ARG A 50 -12.84 1.81 -11.28
N GLY A 51 -13.83 1.07 -10.80
CA GLY A 51 -14.62 0.15 -11.62
C GLY A 51 -13.91 -1.18 -11.90
N GLU A 52 -12.91 -1.51 -11.10
CA GLU A 52 -12.02 -2.66 -11.25
C GLU A 52 -11.98 -3.53 -9.98
N GLY A 53 -13.08 -3.54 -9.22
CA GLY A 53 -13.24 -4.37 -8.04
C GLY A 53 -13.12 -5.86 -8.35
N GLY A 54 -12.52 -6.61 -7.42
CA GLY A 54 -12.40 -8.07 -7.55
C GLY A 54 -13.71 -8.77 -7.19
N VAL A 55 -14.06 -9.82 -7.94
CA VAL A 55 -15.26 -10.63 -7.72
C VAL A 55 -14.85 -12.07 -7.49
N ILE A 56 -15.33 -12.66 -6.40
CA ILE A 56 -15.14 -14.08 -6.11
C ILE A 56 -16.48 -14.82 -6.23
N LYS A 57 -16.45 -16.02 -6.83
CA LYS A 57 -17.61 -16.90 -6.93
C LYS A 57 -17.51 -18.00 -5.88
N ILE A 58 -18.56 -18.13 -5.06
CA ILE A 58 -18.71 -19.19 -4.07
C ILE A 58 -20.07 -19.84 -4.35
N GLN A 59 -20.09 -21.14 -4.69
CA GLN A 59 -21.32 -21.87 -5.03
C GLN A 59 -22.20 -21.13 -6.06
N ASN A 60 -21.57 -20.61 -7.12
CA ASN A 60 -22.22 -19.81 -8.18
C ASN A 60 -22.79 -18.45 -7.75
N VAL A 61 -22.59 -18.03 -6.51
CA VAL A 61 -22.95 -16.69 -6.03
C VAL A 61 -21.73 -15.79 -6.08
N GLU A 62 -21.89 -14.57 -6.61
CA GLU A 62 -20.83 -13.58 -6.70
C GLU A 62 -20.77 -12.70 -5.46
N PHE A 63 -19.55 -12.55 -4.92
CA PHE A 63 -19.25 -11.69 -3.76
C PHE A 63 -18.10 -10.74 -4.08
N PRO A 64 -18.07 -9.54 -3.47
CA PRO A 64 -16.87 -8.72 -3.48
C PRO A 64 -15.69 -9.46 -2.83
N HIS A 65 -14.54 -9.43 -3.49
CA HIS A 65 -13.33 -10.05 -2.96
C HIS A 65 -12.54 -9.15 -2.01
N ASN A 66 -12.61 -7.84 -2.25
CA ASN A 66 -11.93 -6.83 -1.43
C ASN A 66 -12.96 -5.96 -0.72
N ASN A 67 -12.51 -5.28 0.34
CA ASN A 67 -13.31 -4.31 1.06
C ASN A 67 -13.74 -3.15 0.15
N LEU A 68 -14.85 -2.51 0.50
CA LEU A 68 -15.21 -1.20 -0.04
C LEU A 68 -14.45 -0.12 0.72
N ASP A 69 -13.64 0.65 0.04
CA ASP A 69 -12.84 1.72 0.65
C ASP A 69 -13.57 3.05 0.48
N PHE A 70 -14.08 3.63 1.59
CA PHE A 70 -14.75 4.93 1.59
C PHE A 70 -13.86 6.03 2.18
N LEU A 71 -13.97 7.22 1.62
CA LEU A 71 -13.33 8.42 2.16
C LEU A 71 -14.34 9.56 2.29
N ILE A 72 -14.40 10.14 3.48
CA ILE A 72 -15.13 11.39 3.74
C ILE A 72 -14.16 12.55 3.60
N VAL A 73 -14.49 13.53 2.78
CA VAL A 73 -13.84 14.83 2.77
C VAL A 73 -14.70 15.78 3.59
N SER A 74 -14.30 16.05 4.83
CA SER A 74 -15.05 16.95 5.73
C SER A 74 -14.75 18.42 5.42
N LYS A 75 -15.75 19.28 5.59
CA LYS A 75 -15.52 20.73 5.67
C LYS A 75 -14.83 21.06 7.00
N ASN A 76 -14.39 22.30 7.17
CA ASN A 76 -13.65 22.76 8.36
C ASN A 76 -14.59 22.90 9.59
N ILE A 77 -15.09 21.78 10.09
CA ILE A 77 -16.10 21.70 11.16
C ILE A 77 -15.50 21.48 12.57
N GLY A 78 -14.17 21.33 12.66
CA GLY A 78 -13.48 21.04 13.91
C GLY A 78 -13.49 19.53 14.28
N LYS A 79 -12.46 19.13 15.05
CA LYS A 79 -12.13 17.72 15.29
C LYS A 79 -13.26 16.90 15.94
N THR A 80 -13.99 17.46 16.90
CA THR A 80 -15.09 16.76 17.57
C THR A 80 -16.21 16.42 16.58
N LYS A 81 -16.62 17.40 15.75
CA LYS A 81 -17.64 17.21 14.73
C LYS A 81 -17.17 16.29 13.60
N GLU A 82 -15.86 16.25 13.29
CA GLU A 82 -15.30 15.27 12.35
C GLU A 82 -15.44 13.83 12.86
N ILE A 83 -15.21 13.61 14.15
CA ILE A 83 -15.39 12.29 14.78
C ILE A 83 -16.87 11.89 14.73
N GLU A 84 -17.78 12.78 15.09
CA GLU A 84 -19.23 12.55 15.04
C GLU A 84 -19.69 12.25 13.61
N LEU A 85 -19.29 13.06 12.64
CA LEU A 85 -19.57 12.85 11.22
C LEU A 85 -19.10 11.46 10.75
N LYS A 86 -17.86 11.09 11.09
CA LYS A 86 -17.32 9.79 10.75
C LYS A 86 -18.12 8.65 11.35
N ASN A 87 -18.48 8.74 12.63
CA ASN A 87 -19.25 7.71 13.32
C ASN A 87 -20.67 7.55 12.74
N ASN A 88 -21.32 8.65 12.41
CA ASN A 88 -22.66 8.62 11.81
C ASN A 88 -22.62 7.97 10.42
N ILE A 89 -21.70 8.39 9.54
CA ILE A 89 -21.55 7.78 8.21
C ILE A 89 -21.11 6.33 8.33
N HIS A 90 -20.23 5.99 9.29
CA HIS A 90 -19.83 4.60 9.54
C HIS A 90 -21.05 3.73 9.89
N SER A 91 -21.95 4.20 10.74
CA SER A 91 -23.16 3.46 11.13
C SER A 91 -24.09 3.20 9.93
N ILE A 92 -24.24 4.20 9.05
CA ILE A 92 -25.03 4.05 7.82
C ILE A 92 -24.40 2.99 6.91
N ILE A 93 -23.10 3.09 6.61
CA ILE A 93 -22.40 2.15 5.73
C ILE A 93 -22.43 0.73 6.34
N ALA A 94 -22.18 0.61 7.66
CA ALA A 94 -22.17 -0.67 8.36
C ALA A 94 -23.54 -1.37 8.29
N SER A 95 -24.64 -0.63 8.46
CA SER A 95 -25.99 -1.17 8.33
C SER A 95 -26.22 -1.79 6.96
N HIS A 96 -25.88 -1.09 5.89
CA HIS A 96 -26.07 -1.60 4.52
C HIS A 96 -25.09 -2.73 4.17
N CYS A 97 -23.80 -2.58 4.52
CA CYS A 97 -22.79 -3.61 4.19
C CYS A 97 -23.01 -4.93 4.92
N SER A 98 -23.54 -4.91 6.16
CA SER A 98 -23.84 -6.12 6.92
C SER A 98 -24.88 -7.01 6.25
N HIS A 99 -25.90 -6.43 5.60
CA HIS A 99 -26.93 -7.18 4.86
C HIS A 99 -26.37 -7.93 3.65
N PHE A 100 -25.21 -7.50 3.14
CA PHE A 100 -24.56 -8.10 1.97
C PHE A 100 -23.31 -8.91 2.35
N ASN A 101 -22.95 -8.97 3.65
CA ASN A 101 -21.73 -9.60 4.14
C ASN A 101 -20.47 -9.04 3.41
N ILE A 102 -20.39 -7.72 3.32
CA ILE A 102 -19.30 -6.98 2.66
C ILE A 102 -18.51 -6.21 3.71
N ASP A 103 -17.20 -6.41 3.73
CA ASP A 103 -16.30 -5.61 4.56
C ASP A 103 -16.07 -4.23 3.94
N PHE A 104 -15.87 -3.23 4.78
CA PHE A 104 -15.54 -1.87 4.34
C PHE A 104 -14.55 -1.20 5.26
N ASP A 105 -13.81 -0.25 4.67
CA ASP A 105 -12.95 0.69 5.39
C ASP A 105 -13.48 2.11 5.20
N LEU A 106 -13.50 2.90 6.27
CA LEU A 106 -13.92 4.29 6.25
C LEU A 106 -12.84 5.21 6.81
N SER A 107 -12.34 6.09 5.97
CA SER A 107 -11.40 7.15 6.34
C SER A 107 -12.06 8.51 6.28
N LEU A 108 -11.51 9.49 7.04
CA LEU A 108 -11.92 10.89 6.98
C LEU A 108 -10.69 11.79 6.88
N ILE A 109 -10.78 12.79 6.01
CA ILE A 109 -9.78 13.85 5.89
C ILE A 109 -10.48 15.20 5.75
N GLY A 110 -9.99 16.20 6.47
CA GLY A 110 -10.46 17.57 6.28
C GLY A 110 -10.10 18.13 4.91
N GLU A 111 -10.99 18.86 4.27
CA GLU A 111 -10.80 19.45 2.93
C GLU A 111 -9.51 20.27 2.85
N PHE A 112 -9.27 21.17 3.80
CA PHE A 112 -8.06 21.97 3.84
C PHE A 112 -6.80 21.10 3.92
N LYS A 113 -6.83 20.09 4.79
CA LYS A 113 -5.69 19.16 4.93
C LYS A 113 -5.43 18.38 3.65
N LEU A 114 -6.49 17.95 2.93
CA LEU A 114 -6.35 17.27 1.66
C LEU A 114 -5.76 18.20 0.59
N ARG A 115 -6.21 19.47 0.53
CA ARG A 115 -5.69 20.46 -0.43
C ARG A 115 -4.21 20.76 -0.26
N ILE A 116 -3.65 20.63 0.95
CA ILE A 116 -2.24 20.93 1.26
C ILE A 116 -1.38 19.70 1.52
N CYS A 117 -1.97 18.47 1.47
CA CYS A 117 -1.18 17.26 1.70
C CYS A 117 -0.17 17.04 0.57
N GLU A 118 0.87 16.27 0.85
CA GLU A 118 1.85 15.90 -0.17
C GLU A 118 1.20 15.00 -1.24
N PRO A 119 1.53 15.19 -2.53
CA PRO A 119 1.10 14.30 -3.59
C PRO A 119 1.76 12.93 -3.40
N LEU A 120 0.94 11.89 -3.37
CA LEU A 120 1.35 10.50 -3.19
C LEU A 120 0.67 9.63 -4.25
N VAL A 121 1.16 8.42 -4.46
CA VAL A 121 0.50 7.43 -5.32
C VAL A 121 -0.98 7.27 -4.96
N ILE A 122 -1.29 7.20 -3.68
CA ILE A 122 -2.69 7.08 -3.23
C ILE A 122 -3.55 8.29 -3.59
N THR A 123 -2.99 9.52 -3.56
CA THR A 123 -3.74 10.73 -3.93
C THR A 123 -3.97 10.84 -5.43
N TYR A 124 -2.99 10.41 -6.24
CA TYR A 124 -3.14 10.26 -7.68
C TYR A 124 -4.21 9.22 -8.02
N ASP A 125 -4.08 8.02 -7.47
CA ASP A 125 -5.05 6.95 -7.66
C ASP A 125 -6.47 7.36 -7.23
N MET A 126 -6.60 8.10 -6.15
CA MET A 126 -7.86 8.65 -5.66
C MET A 126 -8.43 9.69 -6.60
N LYS A 127 -7.60 10.62 -7.11
CA LYS A 127 -8.06 11.67 -8.04
C LYS A 127 -8.70 11.08 -9.29
N TYR A 128 -8.05 10.09 -9.90
CA TYR A 128 -8.48 9.53 -11.19
C TYR A 128 -9.36 8.29 -11.07
N GLY A 129 -9.34 7.60 -9.93
CA GLY A 129 -9.97 6.31 -9.72
C GLY A 129 -10.98 6.29 -8.56
N HIS A 130 -11.81 7.33 -8.41
CA HIS A 130 -12.87 7.38 -7.41
C HIS A 130 -14.27 7.44 -8.04
N LYS A 131 -15.28 7.18 -7.21
CA LYS A 131 -16.69 7.45 -7.51
C LYS A 131 -17.28 8.27 -6.38
N VAL A 132 -17.98 9.36 -6.72
CA VAL A 132 -18.65 10.18 -5.71
C VAL A 132 -19.98 9.51 -5.34
N ILE A 133 -20.10 9.14 -4.07
CA ILE A 133 -21.33 8.58 -3.51
C ILE A 133 -22.30 9.71 -3.17
N ASN A 134 -21.79 10.76 -2.50
CA ASN A 134 -22.58 11.92 -2.14
C ASN A 134 -21.72 13.19 -2.10
N GLY A 135 -22.31 14.36 -2.37
CA GLY A 135 -21.67 15.68 -2.32
C GLY A 135 -21.14 16.18 -3.65
N ASP A 136 -20.03 16.93 -3.64
CA ASP A 136 -19.47 17.61 -4.82
C ASP A 136 -18.74 16.65 -5.74
N PHE A 137 -19.25 16.46 -6.95
CA PHE A 137 -18.68 15.61 -8.01
C PHE A 137 -17.43 16.20 -8.66
N SER A 138 -17.24 17.52 -8.56
CA SER A 138 -16.15 18.22 -9.23
C SER A 138 -14.90 18.42 -8.32
N PHE A 139 -15.00 18.06 -7.05
CA PHE A 139 -13.99 18.40 -6.05
C PHE A 139 -12.56 18.01 -6.44
N PHE A 140 -12.36 16.80 -6.99
CA PHE A 140 -11.04 16.32 -7.38
C PHE A 140 -10.56 16.82 -8.75
N THR A 141 -11.45 17.33 -9.59
CA THR A 141 -11.13 17.73 -10.99
C THR A 141 -10.04 18.79 -11.03
N HIS A 142 -10.03 19.72 -10.08
CA HIS A 142 -9.13 20.88 -10.06
C HIS A 142 -7.88 20.68 -9.19
N MET A 143 -7.59 19.43 -8.74
CA MET A 143 -6.42 19.15 -7.91
C MET A 143 -5.21 18.74 -8.75
N SER A 144 -4.64 19.66 -9.55
CA SER A 144 -3.46 19.41 -10.40
C SER A 144 -2.23 18.92 -9.62
N ARG A 145 -2.10 19.29 -8.35
CA ARG A 145 -1.01 18.80 -7.50
C ARG A 145 -0.99 17.28 -7.33
N PHE A 146 -2.10 16.56 -7.58
CA PHE A 146 -2.18 15.09 -7.49
C PHE A 146 -1.91 14.40 -8.83
N ASP A 147 -1.24 15.09 -9.76
CA ASP A 147 -0.80 14.50 -11.01
C ASP A 147 0.50 13.69 -10.82
N ILE A 148 0.74 12.76 -11.75
CA ILE A 148 1.80 11.75 -11.61
C ILE A 148 3.20 12.38 -11.47
N GLU A 149 3.43 13.50 -12.12
CA GLU A 149 4.70 14.21 -12.15
C GLU A 149 5.10 14.79 -10.78
N ASN A 150 4.13 14.94 -9.89
CA ASN A 150 4.33 15.51 -8.56
C ASN A 150 4.59 14.45 -7.48
N ILE A 151 4.48 13.16 -7.81
CA ILE A 151 4.71 12.08 -6.85
C ILE A 151 6.20 11.96 -6.57
N PRO A 152 6.65 12.02 -5.30
CA PRO A 152 8.06 11.92 -4.97
C PRO A 152 8.55 10.47 -4.98
N ASP A 153 9.80 10.25 -5.39
CA ASP A 153 10.44 8.93 -5.45
C ASP A 153 10.40 8.16 -4.12
N TRP A 154 10.48 8.88 -3.00
CA TRP A 154 10.40 8.23 -1.68
C TRP A 154 9.04 7.54 -1.43
N ASP A 155 7.95 7.99 -2.06
CA ASP A 155 6.65 7.34 -1.93
C ASP A 155 6.61 6.02 -2.72
N ILE A 156 7.29 5.97 -3.87
CA ILE A 156 7.46 4.72 -4.64
C ILE A 156 8.30 3.70 -3.86
N ARG A 157 9.38 4.15 -3.19
CA ARG A 157 10.12 3.29 -2.25
C ARG A 157 9.21 2.77 -1.14
N ASN A 158 8.41 3.63 -0.54
CA ASN A 158 7.45 3.23 0.49
C ASN A 158 6.40 2.24 -0.05
N LEU A 159 5.96 2.39 -1.29
CA LEU A 159 5.07 1.42 -1.94
C LEU A 159 5.74 0.04 -2.01
N MET A 160 6.97 -0.05 -2.51
CA MET A 160 7.72 -1.31 -2.57
C MET A 160 7.92 -1.91 -1.18
N VAL A 161 8.33 -1.11 -0.20
CA VAL A 161 8.56 -1.56 1.18
C VAL A 161 7.27 -2.06 1.83
N ASN A 162 6.17 -1.32 1.71
CA ASN A 162 4.89 -1.73 2.27
C ASN A 162 4.39 -3.05 1.65
N ARG A 163 4.56 -3.21 0.35
CA ARG A 163 4.15 -4.44 -0.36
C ARG A 163 5.10 -5.60 -0.11
N GLY A 164 6.39 -5.32 -0.10
CA GLY A 164 7.41 -6.33 0.21
C GLY A 164 7.39 -6.81 1.67
N THR A 165 7.03 -5.95 2.63
CA THR A 165 6.87 -6.32 4.04
C THR A 165 5.83 -7.43 4.22
N LEU A 166 4.85 -7.55 3.32
CA LEU A 166 3.89 -8.66 3.32
C LEU A 166 4.59 -10.02 3.15
N LEU A 167 5.69 -10.08 2.38
CA LEU A 167 6.50 -11.30 2.22
C LEU A 167 7.28 -11.63 3.51
N THR A 168 7.70 -10.61 4.27
CA THR A 168 8.31 -10.81 5.58
C THR A 168 7.30 -11.37 6.59
N ILE A 169 6.05 -10.92 6.55
CA ILE A 169 4.95 -11.50 7.33
C ILE A 169 4.73 -12.97 6.93
N ASN A 170 4.72 -13.26 5.63
CA ASN A 170 4.57 -14.61 5.14
C ASN A 170 5.69 -15.54 5.63
N ASP A 171 6.94 -15.06 5.72
CA ASP A 171 8.04 -15.86 6.27
C ASP A 171 7.72 -16.37 7.69
N LEU A 172 7.11 -15.50 8.52
CA LEU A 172 6.72 -15.90 9.88
C LEU A 172 5.50 -16.84 9.87
N ILE A 173 4.56 -16.63 8.96
CA ILE A 173 3.42 -17.55 8.81
C ILE A 173 3.93 -18.92 8.36
N LEU A 174 4.82 -18.98 7.36
CA LEU A 174 5.40 -20.24 6.86
C LEU A 174 6.27 -20.98 7.89
N ALA A 175 6.81 -20.26 8.87
CA ALA A 175 7.57 -20.84 9.97
C ALA A 175 6.68 -21.51 11.05
N LYS A 176 5.35 -21.35 10.99
CA LYS A 176 4.44 -22.08 11.89
C LYS A 176 4.50 -23.57 11.64
N LYS A 177 4.26 -24.35 12.68
CA LYS A 177 4.20 -25.82 12.59
C LYS A 177 3.01 -26.30 11.72
N ASP A 178 1.86 -25.66 11.90
CA ASP A 178 0.63 -26.00 11.18
C ASP A 178 0.04 -24.75 10.52
N HIS A 179 -0.55 -24.91 9.34
CA HIS A 179 -1.14 -23.84 8.56
C HIS A 179 -2.64 -24.03 8.41
N THR A 180 -3.40 -23.01 8.77
CA THR A 180 -4.83 -22.96 8.48
C THR A 180 -5.09 -22.57 7.01
N MET A 181 -6.28 -22.84 6.49
CA MET A 181 -6.68 -22.36 5.16
C MET A 181 -6.63 -20.83 5.05
N LYS A 182 -6.86 -20.12 6.17
CA LYS A 182 -6.69 -18.65 6.25
C LYS A 182 -5.23 -18.27 6.05
N ASP A 183 -4.28 -18.97 6.67
CA ASP A 183 -2.85 -18.72 6.50
C ASP A 183 -2.42 -18.89 5.04
N LEU A 184 -2.82 -20.01 4.40
CA LEU A 184 -2.47 -20.29 3.01
C LEU A 184 -3.03 -19.22 2.05
N LYS A 185 -4.30 -18.84 2.22
CA LYS A 185 -4.91 -17.75 1.43
C LYS A 185 -4.24 -16.40 1.69
N THR A 186 -3.77 -16.14 2.91
CA THR A 186 -3.06 -14.91 3.26
C THR A 186 -1.71 -14.85 2.56
N ILE A 187 -0.95 -15.94 2.55
CA ILE A 187 0.34 -16.04 1.83
C ILE A 187 0.15 -15.71 0.36
N ILE A 188 -0.85 -16.32 -0.30
CA ILE A 188 -1.16 -16.07 -1.71
C ILE A 188 -1.49 -14.58 -1.94
N LYS A 189 -2.41 -14.02 -1.15
CA LYS A 189 -2.79 -12.59 -1.24
C LYS A 189 -1.59 -11.66 -1.10
N HIS A 190 -0.68 -11.97 -0.17
CA HIS A 190 0.51 -11.18 0.10
C HIS A 190 1.49 -11.23 -1.08
N CYS A 191 1.75 -12.40 -1.65
CA CYS A 191 2.58 -12.54 -2.84
C CYS A 191 1.99 -11.75 -4.02
N VAL A 192 0.70 -11.90 -4.30
CA VAL A 192 0.00 -11.15 -5.36
C VAL A 192 0.10 -9.64 -5.14
N LYS A 193 -0.15 -9.15 -3.92
CA LYS A 193 -0.03 -7.72 -3.60
C LYS A 193 1.41 -7.21 -3.75
N ALA A 194 2.41 -8.02 -3.40
CA ALA A 194 3.81 -7.66 -3.56
C ALA A 194 4.19 -7.56 -5.04
N ILE A 195 3.84 -8.55 -5.85
CA ILE A 195 4.07 -8.56 -7.30
C ILE A 195 3.47 -7.31 -7.95
N ILE A 196 2.20 -6.98 -7.65
CA ILE A 196 1.53 -5.80 -8.20
C ILE A 196 2.26 -4.53 -7.78
N GLY A 197 2.61 -4.37 -6.50
CA GLY A 197 3.25 -3.15 -6.01
C GLY A 197 4.65 -2.91 -6.60
N TYR A 198 5.41 -3.97 -6.82
CA TYR A 198 6.72 -3.86 -7.49
C TYR A 198 6.60 -3.59 -9.00
N GLY A 199 5.60 -4.18 -9.66
CA GLY A 199 5.29 -3.84 -11.04
C GLY A 199 4.82 -2.39 -11.19
N ASP A 200 4.03 -1.90 -10.24
CA ASP A 200 3.61 -0.50 -10.17
C ASP A 200 4.82 0.45 -10.03
N ALA A 201 5.81 0.09 -9.20
CA ALA A 201 7.05 0.85 -9.06
C ALA A 201 7.89 0.85 -10.35
N LEU A 202 8.03 -0.29 -11.02
CA LEU A 202 8.70 -0.35 -12.33
C LEU A 202 8.02 0.56 -13.36
N LEU A 203 6.70 0.47 -13.47
CA LEU A 203 5.93 1.32 -14.40
C LEU A 203 6.09 2.81 -14.08
N TYR A 204 6.19 3.17 -12.80
CA TYR A 204 6.43 4.55 -12.40
C TYR A 204 7.78 5.06 -12.93
N TYR A 205 8.87 4.35 -12.65
CA TYR A 205 10.20 4.76 -13.09
C TYR A 205 10.40 4.73 -14.61
N GLN A 206 9.53 4.02 -15.32
CA GLN A 206 9.52 4.01 -16.79
C GLN A 206 8.55 5.07 -17.38
N GLY A 207 7.94 5.93 -16.55
CA GLY A 207 6.95 6.91 -17.00
C GLY A 207 5.65 6.29 -17.52
N GLN A 208 5.34 5.06 -17.11
CA GLN A 208 4.20 4.28 -17.60
C GLN A 208 3.17 3.98 -16.50
N TYR A 209 3.32 4.55 -15.31
CA TYR A 209 2.33 4.37 -14.23
C TYR A 209 0.95 4.89 -14.64
N HIS A 210 -0.09 4.21 -14.21
CA HIS A 210 -1.47 4.60 -14.43
C HIS A 210 -2.35 4.17 -13.25
N TYR A 211 -3.43 4.90 -12.94
CA TYR A 211 -4.32 4.54 -11.82
C TYR A 211 -5.12 3.25 -12.09
N SER A 212 -5.50 2.98 -13.35
CA SER A 212 -6.22 1.76 -13.75
C SER A 212 -5.30 0.55 -13.79
N TYR A 213 -5.72 -0.54 -13.16
CA TYR A 213 -5.01 -1.83 -13.21
C TYR A 213 -5.08 -2.50 -14.58
N VAL A 214 -6.18 -2.30 -15.31
CA VAL A 214 -6.31 -2.79 -16.70
C VAL A 214 -5.25 -2.14 -17.56
N GLU A 215 -5.11 -0.82 -17.48
CA GLU A 215 -4.13 -0.07 -18.23
C GLU A 215 -2.69 -0.44 -17.81
N LYS A 216 -2.41 -0.56 -16.53
CA LYS A 216 -1.10 -1.02 -16.03
C LYS A 216 -0.73 -2.40 -16.57
N LYS A 217 -1.69 -3.32 -16.63
CA LYS A 217 -1.50 -4.66 -17.21
C LYS A 217 -1.09 -4.58 -18.68
N ILE A 218 -1.76 -3.74 -19.48
CA ILE A 218 -1.45 -3.52 -20.88
C ILE A 218 -0.05 -2.91 -21.03
N ARG A 219 0.25 -1.85 -20.26
CA ARG A 219 1.54 -1.16 -20.29
C ARG A 219 2.68 -2.07 -19.89
N MET A 220 2.51 -2.92 -18.87
CA MET A 220 3.52 -3.89 -18.44
C MET A 220 3.86 -4.88 -19.55
N ARG A 221 2.88 -5.43 -20.26
CA ARG A 221 3.11 -6.35 -21.39
C ARG A 221 3.94 -5.73 -22.52
N ASN A 222 3.75 -4.42 -22.74
CA ASN A 222 4.41 -3.67 -23.79
C ASN A 222 5.84 -3.22 -23.44
N GLN A 223 6.32 -3.42 -22.20
CA GLN A 223 7.68 -3.05 -21.80
C GLN A 223 8.70 -4.01 -22.43
N LYS A 224 9.69 -3.46 -23.14
CA LYS A 224 10.74 -4.27 -23.83
C LYS A 224 11.87 -4.69 -22.88
N ASN A 225 12.13 -3.90 -21.85
CA ASN A 225 13.30 -4.05 -20.97
C ASN A 225 12.96 -4.74 -19.64
N ILE A 226 11.80 -5.40 -19.56
CA ILE A 226 11.37 -6.15 -18.37
C ILE A 226 11.41 -7.63 -18.71
N ASP A 227 11.91 -8.42 -17.78
CA ASP A 227 11.98 -9.88 -17.88
C ASP A 227 10.58 -10.48 -18.15
N GLU A 228 10.49 -11.39 -19.11
CA GLU A 228 9.22 -11.99 -19.54
C GLU A 228 8.57 -12.83 -18.42
N ASN A 229 9.39 -13.42 -17.55
CA ASN A 229 8.90 -14.18 -16.40
C ASN A 229 8.16 -13.26 -15.42
N PHE A 230 8.74 -12.08 -15.16
CA PHE A 230 8.06 -11.08 -14.32
C PHE A 230 6.78 -10.53 -14.97
N LYS A 231 6.78 -10.27 -16.28
CA LYS A 231 5.56 -9.83 -16.98
C LYS A 231 4.44 -10.85 -16.84
N LYS A 232 4.75 -12.14 -17.00
CA LYS A 232 3.79 -13.22 -16.81
C LYS A 232 3.29 -13.29 -15.36
N MET A 233 4.20 -13.18 -14.40
CA MET A 233 3.86 -13.16 -12.97
C MET A 233 2.95 -11.98 -12.61
N TYR A 234 3.23 -10.79 -13.16
CA TYR A 234 2.41 -9.60 -12.99
C TYR A 234 1.03 -9.76 -13.63
N ASP A 235 0.97 -10.35 -14.82
CA ASP A 235 -0.27 -10.64 -15.54
C ASP A 235 -1.18 -11.60 -14.74
N ASP A 236 -0.60 -12.66 -14.19
CA ASP A 236 -1.29 -13.61 -13.31
C ASP A 236 -1.78 -12.96 -12.00
N ALA A 237 -0.95 -12.09 -11.42
CA ALA A 237 -1.32 -11.33 -10.21
C ALA A 237 -2.48 -10.36 -10.48
N MET A 238 -2.49 -9.70 -11.63
CA MET A 238 -3.59 -8.85 -12.06
C MET A 238 -4.86 -9.66 -12.35
N ALA A 239 -4.75 -10.83 -12.98
CA ALA A 239 -5.89 -11.71 -13.19
C ALA A 239 -6.50 -12.15 -11.85
N PHE A 240 -5.67 -12.56 -10.88
CA PHE A 240 -6.10 -12.90 -9.53
C PHE A 240 -6.78 -11.72 -8.82
N ARG A 241 -6.30 -10.50 -9.02
CA ARG A 241 -6.92 -9.31 -8.42
C ARG A 241 -8.37 -9.12 -8.86
N PHE A 242 -8.68 -9.38 -10.14
CA PHE A 242 -10.01 -9.20 -10.70
C PHE A 242 -10.94 -10.40 -10.43
N GLU A 243 -10.39 -11.61 -10.50
CA GLU A 243 -11.12 -12.85 -10.28
C GLU A 243 -10.22 -13.85 -9.54
N PRO A 244 -10.25 -13.85 -8.18
CA PRO A 244 -9.34 -14.65 -7.37
C PRO A 244 -9.57 -16.15 -7.55
N ASN A 245 -8.58 -16.84 -8.06
CA ASN A 245 -8.53 -18.30 -8.13
C ASN A 245 -7.48 -18.83 -7.15
N TYR A 246 -7.88 -19.04 -5.91
CA TYR A 246 -7.00 -19.62 -4.88
C TYR A 246 -6.57 -21.04 -5.20
N GLN A 247 -7.42 -21.86 -5.85
CA GLN A 247 -7.12 -23.27 -6.14
C GLN A 247 -5.88 -23.41 -7.02
N LYS A 248 -5.69 -22.50 -8.00
CA LYS A 248 -4.49 -22.46 -8.84
C LYS A 248 -3.21 -22.41 -8.01
N TYR A 249 -3.20 -21.62 -6.93
CA TYR A 249 -2.01 -21.42 -6.09
C TYR A 249 -1.89 -22.45 -4.96
N LEU A 250 -3.00 -22.97 -4.44
CA LEU A 250 -3.00 -24.01 -3.41
C LEU A 250 -2.46 -25.37 -3.92
N GLN A 251 -2.38 -25.55 -5.24
CA GLN A 251 -1.72 -26.70 -5.86
C GLN A 251 -0.19 -26.59 -5.91
N LEU A 252 0.35 -25.39 -5.65
CA LEU A 252 1.78 -25.13 -5.64
C LEU A 252 2.36 -25.38 -4.24
N ASN A 253 3.68 -25.65 -4.18
CA ASN A 253 4.43 -25.47 -2.94
C ASN A 253 4.53 -23.97 -2.66
N LEU A 254 3.86 -23.48 -1.64
CA LEU A 254 3.80 -22.04 -1.34
C LEU A 254 5.14 -21.46 -0.84
N ILE A 255 6.03 -22.32 -0.27
CA ILE A 255 7.39 -21.92 0.11
C ILE A 255 8.19 -21.62 -1.16
N ASP A 256 8.19 -22.54 -2.12
CA ASP A 256 8.92 -22.37 -3.38
C ASP A 256 8.36 -21.20 -4.19
N PHE A 257 7.04 -21.08 -4.27
CA PHE A 257 6.38 -19.94 -4.92
C PHE A 257 6.80 -18.60 -4.30
N GLN A 258 6.80 -18.49 -2.96
CA GLN A 258 7.22 -17.25 -2.31
C GLN A 258 8.71 -16.97 -2.52
N ASN A 259 9.56 -17.99 -2.49
CA ASN A 259 10.99 -17.83 -2.73
C ASN A 259 11.27 -17.34 -4.15
N GLU A 260 10.59 -17.88 -5.16
CA GLU A 260 10.64 -17.40 -6.54
C GLU A 260 10.22 -15.92 -6.63
N VAL A 261 9.08 -15.57 -6.02
CA VAL A 261 8.61 -14.18 -5.93
C VAL A 261 9.68 -13.28 -5.30
N LYS A 262 10.27 -13.68 -4.18
CA LYS A 262 11.28 -12.88 -3.47
C LYS A 262 12.54 -12.66 -4.31
N GLU A 263 13.05 -13.67 -5.00
CA GLU A 263 14.26 -13.52 -5.82
C GLU A 263 14.02 -12.56 -7.00
N ILE A 264 12.88 -12.63 -7.66
CA ILE A 264 12.51 -11.70 -8.73
C ILE A 264 12.34 -10.29 -8.17
N LEU A 265 11.58 -10.12 -7.08
CA LEU A 265 11.31 -8.80 -6.51
C LEU A 265 12.55 -8.15 -5.89
N LYS A 266 13.51 -8.94 -5.39
CA LYS A 266 14.82 -8.47 -4.95
C LYS A 266 15.59 -7.75 -6.07
N GLN A 267 15.60 -8.33 -7.27
CA GLN A 267 16.25 -7.72 -8.43
C GLN A 267 15.50 -6.45 -8.87
N ILE A 268 14.17 -6.49 -8.89
CA ILE A 268 13.35 -5.33 -9.25
C ILE A 268 13.55 -4.20 -8.24
N HIS A 269 13.63 -4.51 -6.94
CA HIS A 269 13.90 -3.52 -5.90
C HIS A 269 15.21 -2.76 -6.19
N LEU A 270 16.26 -3.50 -6.47
CA LEU A 270 17.57 -2.92 -6.78
C LEU A 270 17.52 -2.04 -8.04
N ASN A 271 16.81 -2.49 -9.09
CA ASN A 271 16.63 -1.72 -10.32
C ASN A 271 15.85 -0.41 -10.08
N CYS A 272 14.76 -0.47 -9.33
CA CYS A 272 13.99 0.73 -8.97
C CYS A 272 14.81 1.71 -8.12
N GLU A 273 15.60 1.20 -7.16
CA GLU A 273 16.50 2.03 -6.37
C GLU A 273 17.61 2.64 -7.22
N ALA A 274 18.14 1.93 -8.20
CA ALA A 274 19.11 2.48 -9.14
C ALA A 274 18.53 3.66 -9.93
N MET A 275 17.31 3.53 -10.42
CA MET A 275 16.60 4.61 -11.12
C MET A 275 16.30 5.79 -10.19
N SER A 276 15.80 5.55 -8.98
CA SER A 276 15.55 6.57 -7.96
C SER A 276 16.81 7.34 -7.57
N LEU A 277 17.94 6.65 -7.46
CA LEU A 277 19.23 7.22 -7.08
C LEU A 277 20.01 7.79 -8.28
N GLN A 278 19.45 7.70 -9.49
CA GLN A 278 20.07 8.13 -10.77
C GLN A 278 21.46 7.52 -10.97
N LYS A 279 21.61 6.24 -10.60
CA LYS A 279 22.87 5.49 -10.74
C LYS A 279 22.69 4.36 -11.75
N LYS A 280 23.70 4.14 -12.61
CA LYS A 280 23.67 3.05 -13.62
C LYS A 280 23.68 1.67 -12.98
N ASP A 281 24.46 1.51 -11.91
CA ASP A 281 24.60 0.26 -11.18
C ASP A 281 24.61 0.50 -9.67
N ILE A 282 23.75 -0.23 -8.97
CA ILE A 282 23.77 -0.31 -7.51
C ILE A 282 23.95 -1.77 -7.12
N LYS A 283 24.86 -2.00 -6.17
CA LYS A 283 25.04 -3.32 -5.56
C LYS A 283 24.50 -3.27 -4.15
N TRP A 284 24.01 -4.38 -3.65
CA TRP A 284 23.55 -4.49 -2.25
C TRP A 284 24.64 -4.12 -1.25
N GLN A 285 25.90 -4.41 -1.59
CA GLN A 285 27.05 -3.91 -0.83
C GLN A 285 27.12 -2.38 -0.98
N GLY A 286 27.04 -1.66 0.14
CA GLY A 286 27.04 -0.19 0.17
C GLY A 286 25.71 0.48 -0.24
N TYR A 287 24.66 -0.30 -0.49
CA TYR A 287 23.33 0.24 -0.79
C TYR A 287 22.83 1.12 0.35
N PHE A 288 22.92 0.64 1.61
CA PHE A 288 22.41 1.38 2.78
C PHE A 288 23.00 2.77 2.88
N GLU A 289 24.33 2.92 2.81
CA GLU A 289 25.03 4.21 2.90
C GLU A 289 24.67 5.13 1.74
N THR A 290 24.56 4.56 0.54
CA THR A 290 24.17 5.29 -0.67
C THR A 290 22.73 5.82 -0.56
N ALA A 291 21.80 4.97 -0.21
CA ALA A 291 20.39 5.33 -0.04
C ALA A 291 20.17 6.30 1.12
N LEU A 292 20.92 6.11 2.23
CA LEU A 292 20.92 7.01 3.39
C LEU A 292 21.41 8.41 3.02
N SER A 293 22.49 8.49 2.23
CA SER A 293 23.03 9.76 1.76
C SER A 293 22.02 10.52 0.90
N ASN A 294 21.37 9.81 -0.01
CA ASN A 294 20.42 10.39 -0.97
C ASN A 294 19.09 10.81 -0.33
N SER A 295 18.65 10.10 0.69
CA SER A 295 17.35 10.36 1.34
C SER A 295 17.24 11.74 2.03
N LEU A 296 18.33 12.46 2.18
CA LEU A 296 18.38 13.82 2.74
C LEU A 296 18.75 14.90 1.72
N SER A 297 18.99 14.55 0.46
CA SER A 297 19.52 15.46 -0.54
C SER A 297 18.57 15.79 -1.70
N HIS A 298 17.52 15.00 -1.93
CA HIS A 298 16.65 15.19 -3.09
C HIS A 298 15.17 15.36 -2.70
N ASN A 299 14.53 16.35 -3.34
CA ASN A 299 13.07 16.59 -3.33
C ASN A 299 12.41 16.61 -1.93
N LEU A 300 13.08 17.23 -0.95
CA LEU A 300 12.52 17.38 0.39
C LEU A 300 11.56 18.57 0.43
N SER A 301 10.31 18.32 0.78
CA SER A 301 9.39 19.39 1.14
C SER A 301 9.86 20.13 2.41
N LEU A 302 9.51 21.40 2.55
CA LEU A 302 9.79 22.17 3.75
C LEU A 302 9.36 21.44 5.04
N LYS A 303 8.22 20.79 4.99
CA LYS A 303 7.69 19.96 6.09
C LYS A 303 8.62 18.80 6.45
N MET A 304 9.21 18.13 5.45
CA MET A 304 10.18 17.05 5.68
C MET A 304 11.48 17.60 6.29
N VAL A 305 11.95 18.72 5.81
CA VAL A 305 13.15 19.40 6.38
C VAL A 305 12.92 19.73 7.85
N LEU A 306 11.81 20.38 8.19
CA LEU A 306 11.46 20.71 9.57
C LEU A 306 11.32 19.47 10.46
N LYS A 307 10.74 18.40 9.93
CA LYS A 307 10.64 17.11 10.63
C LYS A 307 12.03 16.50 10.88
N ASN A 308 12.92 16.55 9.90
CA ASN A 308 14.27 16.01 10.02
C ASN A 308 15.09 16.80 11.05
N ILE A 309 14.96 18.13 11.07
CA ILE A 309 15.57 18.99 12.09
C ILE A 309 15.02 18.63 13.47
N ARG A 310 13.70 18.51 13.63
CA ARG A 310 13.09 18.09 14.91
C ARG A 310 13.62 16.76 15.40
N ASN A 311 13.83 15.80 14.50
CA ASN A 311 14.35 14.47 14.86
C ASN A 311 15.74 14.52 15.49
N LEU A 312 16.58 15.55 15.20
CA LEU A 312 17.87 15.73 15.84
C LEU A 312 17.78 15.92 17.36
N PHE A 313 16.67 16.48 17.83
CA PHE A 313 16.45 16.77 19.26
C PHE A 313 15.70 15.64 19.98
N LEU A 314 15.23 14.61 19.26
CA LEU A 314 14.58 13.47 19.87
C LEU A 314 15.63 12.42 20.30
N PRO A 315 15.38 11.63 21.37
CA PRO A 315 16.20 10.50 21.74
C PRO A 315 16.04 9.37 20.70
N ASN A 316 16.76 9.51 19.59
CA ASN A 316 16.78 8.53 18.51
C ASN A 316 18.04 7.67 18.60
N HIS A 317 17.94 6.45 18.10
CA HIS A 317 19.06 5.54 18.07
C HIS A 317 20.19 6.00 17.18
N VAL A 318 21.40 5.69 17.62
CA VAL A 318 22.62 5.87 16.86
C VAL A 318 23.14 4.50 16.48
N ILE A 319 23.22 4.19 15.20
CA ILE A 319 23.89 2.98 14.71
C ILE A 319 25.40 3.15 14.96
N LYS A 320 25.96 2.37 15.86
CA LYS A 320 27.34 2.57 16.37
C LYS A 320 28.43 2.42 15.30
N ASN A 321 28.24 1.54 14.33
CA ASN A 321 29.24 1.17 13.31
C ASN A 321 29.23 2.05 12.05
N LEU A 322 28.55 3.20 12.08
CA LEU A 322 28.54 4.16 10.98
C LEU A 322 29.48 5.35 11.22
N SER A 323 29.92 5.97 10.12
CA SER A 323 30.62 7.27 10.19
C SER A 323 29.80 8.33 10.93
N LEU A 324 30.43 9.33 11.49
CA LEU A 324 29.74 10.43 12.19
C LEU A 324 28.66 11.09 11.32
N THR A 325 28.96 11.33 10.04
CA THR A 325 28.01 11.88 9.07
C THR A 325 26.79 10.99 8.88
N ASN A 326 26.98 9.68 8.73
CA ASN A 326 25.88 8.73 8.56
C ASN A 326 25.06 8.54 9.85
N ARG A 327 25.69 8.61 11.02
CA ARG A 327 24.97 8.64 12.30
C ARG A 327 24.04 9.86 12.39
N LEU A 328 24.51 11.03 11.96
CA LEU A 328 23.70 12.24 11.92
C LEU A 328 22.52 12.08 10.95
N ARG A 329 22.75 11.51 9.76
CA ARG A 329 21.70 11.23 8.77
C ARG A 329 20.63 10.28 9.30
N VAL A 330 21.04 9.19 9.94
CA VAL A 330 20.12 8.25 10.61
C VAL A 330 19.28 8.98 11.65
N LYS A 331 19.89 9.83 12.46
CA LYS A 331 19.19 10.61 13.47
C LYS A 331 18.17 11.58 12.85
N MET A 332 18.52 12.25 11.77
CA MET A 332 17.62 13.15 11.03
C MET A 332 16.42 12.39 10.42
N LEU A 333 16.65 11.26 9.79
CA LEU A 333 15.57 10.44 9.19
C LEU A 333 14.67 9.81 10.24
N GLY A 334 15.21 9.43 11.38
CA GLY A 334 14.52 8.70 12.44
C GLY A 334 14.07 7.31 11.99
N TYR A 335 13.36 6.59 12.86
CA TYR A 335 12.91 5.21 12.56
C TYR A 335 12.12 5.10 11.25
N LYS A 336 11.16 6.00 11.04
CA LYS A 336 10.29 5.97 9.86
C LYS A 336 11.06 6.11 8.54
N GLY A 337 12.14 6.89 8.53
CA GLY A 337 12.93 7.10 7.32
C GLY A 337 14.03 6.05 7.11
N VAL A 338 14.50 5.39 8.19
CA VAL A 338 15.57 4.39 8.11
C VAL A 338 15.02 2.98 7.83
N LEU A 339 13.86 2.62 8.39
CA LEU A 339 13.25 1.30 8.18
C LEU A 339 13.09 0.90 6.70
N PRO A 340 12.65 1.78 5.79
CA PRO A 340 12.60 1.46 4.36
C PRO A 340 13.96 1.11 3.75
N LEU A 341 15.05 1.68 4.25
CA LEU A 341 16.41 1.43 3.77
C LEU A 341 16.96 0.09 4.30
N LEU A 342 16.50 -0.36 5.46
CA LEU A 342 16.87 -1.64 6.06
C LEU A 342 16.01 -2.81 5.56
N PHE A 343 14.82 -2.50 5.02
CA PHE A 343 13.88 -3.50 4.55
C PHE A 343 14.49 -4.56 3.62
N PRO A 344 15.29 -4.24 2.57
CA PRO A 344 15.79 -5.24 1.63
C PRO A 344 16.67 -6.30 2.31
N TYR A 345 17.43 -5.89 3.31
CA TYR A 345 18.32 -6.82 4.04
C TYR A 345 17.54 -7.84 4.87
N VAL A 346 16.41 -7.42 5.42
CA VAL A 346 15.53 -8.29 6.21
C VAL A 346 14.67 -9.17 5.30
N ALA A 347 14.06 -8.59 4.28
CA ALA A 347 13.07 -9.27 3.45
C ALA A 347 13.69 -10.26 2.46
N PHE A 348 14.87 -9.94 1.90
CA PHE A 348 15.49 -10.72 0.84
C PHE A 348 16.69 -11.58 1.31
N GLY A 349 16.82 -11.79 2.62
CA GLY A 349 17.85 -12.67 3.16
C GLY A 349 19.29 -12.18 2.97
N MET A 350 19.50 -10.86 2.96
CA MET A 350 20.80 -10.23 2.76
C MET A 350 21.46 -9.81 4.08
N GLN A 351 21.07 -10.44 5.18
CA GLN A 351 21.47 -10.06 6.53
C GLN A 351 22.99 -10.14 6.76
N ASP A 352 23.64 -11.16 6.22
CA ASP A 352 25.10 -11.39 6.39
C ASP A 352 25.96 -10.19 5.98
N LYS A 353 25.43 -9.33 5.09
CA LYS A 353 26.15 -8.15 4.61
C LYS A 353 26.01 -6.93 5.50
N ASN A 354 25.00 -6.89 6.38
CA ASN A 354 24.67 -5.75 7.23
C ASN A 354 24.13 -6.16 8.60
N THR A 355 24.47 -7.34 9.09
CA THR A 355 24.01 -7.83 10.39
C THR A 355 24.32 -6.86 11.53
N ASP A 356 25.51 -6.26 11.53
CA ASP A 356 25.91 -5.28 12.56
C ASP A 356 25.04 -4.01 12.52
N VAL A 357 24.68 -3.54 11.32
CA VAL A 357 23.78 -2.39 11.14
C VAL A 357 22.39 -2.71 11.65
N LEU A 358 21.85 -3.89 11.28
CA LEU A 358 20.55 -4.37 11.74
C LEU A 358 20.52 -4.54 13.26
N ASN A 359 21.52 -5.25 13.82
CA ASN A 359 21.63 -5.50 15.24
C ASN A 359 21.74 -4.20 16.06
N SER A 360 22.55 -3.27 15.57
CA SER A 360 22.70 -1.95 16.20
C SER A 360 21.39 -1.15 16.14
N PHE A 361 20.67 -1.19 15.00
CA PHE A 361 19.40 -0.47 14.82
C PHE A 361 18.27 -1.05 15.66
N PHE A 362 18.15 -2.37 15.73
CA PHE A 362 17.10 -3.06 16.49
C PHE A 362 17.47 -3.34 17.97
N HIS A 363 18.67 -2.98 18.42
CA HIS A 363 19.18 -3.25 19.78
C HIS A 363 19.13 -4.74 20.17
N ILE A 364 19.52 -5.59 19.25
CA ILE A 364 19.65 -7.03 19.44
C ILE A 364 21.06 -7.48 19.08
N ASN A 365 21.39 -8.69 19.45
CA ASN A 365 22.64 -9.33 19.03
C ASN A 365 22.29 -10.74 18.55
N THR A 366 21.99 -10.87 17.26
CA THR A 366 21.55 -12.13 16.69
C THR A 366 21.95 -12.25 15.23
N SER A 367 22.17 -13.47 14.79
CA SER A 367 22.21 -13.87 13.38
C SER A 367 20.93 -14.61 12.94
N ASP A 368 19.98 -14.84 13.87
CA ASP A 368 18.71 -15.49 13.57
C ASP A 368 17.85 -14.60 12.70
N SER A 369 17.63 -15.04 11.47
CA SER A 369 16.82 -14.39 10.46
C SER A 369 15.36 -14.19 10.91
N THR A 370 14.80 -15.15 11.66
CA THR A 370 13.42 -15.08 12.15
C THR A 370 13.27 -13.98 13.19
N LEU A 371 14.21 -13.89 14.12
CA LEU A 371 14.21 -12.84 15.14
C LEU A 371 14.42 -11.46 14.53
N LEU A 372 15.30 -11.32 13.53
CA LEU A 372 15.49 -10.06 12.78
C LEU A 372 14.19 -9.61 12.07
N LYS A 373 13.45 -10.55 11.45
CA LYS A 373 12.16 -10.27 10.81
C LYS A 373 11.09 -9.84 11.83
N GLN A 374 11.03 -10.51 12.97
CA GLN A 374 10.12 -10.13 14.06
C GLN A 374 10.41 -8.72 14.57
N GLN A 375 11.68 -8.39 14.81
CA GLN A 375 12.07 -7.05 15.25
C GLN A 375 11.76 -5.98 14.19
N TYR A 376 12.06 -6.26 12.94
CA TYR A 376 11.69 -5.36 11.84
C TYR A 376 10.18 -5.08 11.84
N LEU A 377 9.34 -6.11 11.93
CA LEU A 377 7.89 -5.97 11.91
C LEU A 377 7.36 -5.23 13.15
N LEU A 378 7.96 -5.42 14.34
CA LEU A 378 7.63 -4.64 15.53
C LEU A 378 7.86 -3.14 15.32
N TYR A 379 9.04 -2.78 14.77
CA TYR A 379 9.36 -1.39 14.49
C TYR A 379 8.51 -0.84 13.34
N TRP A 380 8.29 -1.63 12.30
CA TRP A 380 7.43 -1.23 11.18
C TRP A 380 5.99 -0.98 11.64
N GLY A 381 5.41 -1.84 12.46
CA GLY A 381 4.10 -1.64 13.08
C GLY A 381 4.05 -0.37 13.92
N LYS A 382 5.06 -0.14 14.75
CA LYS A 382 5.11 1.01 15.65
C LYS A 382 5.28 2.35 14.93
N TYR A 383 6.10 2.41 13.87
CA TYR A 383 6.54 3.69 13.30
C TYR A 383 6.03 3.96 11.88
N VAL A 384 5.60 2.93 11.14
CA VAL A 384 5.20 3.05 9.73
C VAL A 384 3.74 2.68 9.53
N ASN A 385 3.28 1.56 10.05
CA ASN A 385 1.91 1.05 9.86
C ASN A 385 1.25 0.69 11.20
N ASN A 386 0.65 1.67 11.85
CA ASN A 386 0.02 1.49 13.16
C ASN A 386 -1.17 0.51 13.17
N ASN A 387 -1.66 0.09 12.01
CA ASN A 387 -2.72 -0.92 11.89
C ASN A 387 -2.17 -2.35 11.90
N PHE A 388 -0.85 -2.53 11.82
CA PHE A 388 -0.24 -3.85 11.86
C PHE A 388 -0.31 -4.45 13.27
N SER A 389 -0.73 -5.70 13.36
CA SER A 389 -0.74 -6.49 14.60
C SER A 389 -0.35 -7.94 14.31
N PHE A 390 0.58 -8.49 15.07
CA PHE A 390 0.93 -9.92 15.01
C PHE A 390 -0.27 -10.82 15.27
N LYS A 391 -1.19 -10.42 16.16
CA LYS A 391 -2.42 -11.17 16.49
C LYS A 391 -3.31 -11.43 15.26
N GLU A 392 -3.34 -10.51 14.31
CA GLU A 392 -4.12 -10.65 13.07
C GLU A 392 -3.68 -11.88 12.27
N TYR A 393 -2.39 -12.22 12.35
CA TYR A 393 -1.76 -13.33 11.65
C TYR A 393 -1.54 -14.56 12.53
N GLY A 394 -1.97 -14.51 13.80
CA GLY A 394 -1.71 -15.59 14.75
C GLY A 394 -0.21 -15.81 15.01
N LEU A 395 0.56 -14.72 15.07
CA LEU A 395 2.01 -14.69 15.27
C LEU A 395 2.36 -14.20 16.68
#